data_d76a8ea89b86423ebe3a71cb6ddbaf30
#
_entry.id   d76a8ea89b86423ebe3a71cb6ddbaf30
#
_cell.length_a   1.000
_cell.length_b   1.000
_cell.length_c   1.000
_cell.angle_alpha   90.00
_cell.angle_beta   90.00
_cell.angle_gamma   90.00
#
_symmetry.space_group_name_H-M   'P 1'
#
loop_
_entity.id
_entity.type
_entity.pdbx_description
1 polymer ?
#
loop_
_entity_poly.entity_id
_entity_poly.type
_entity_poly.pdbx_seq_one_letter_code
_entity_poly.pdbx_strand_id
1 'polypeptide(L)'
;MFERGGDYILQVKANQLEVLRQIAAVMPPAVVAGADWSETEQRDGDTIRRSIWVVDADRVDFPEVSRVFRILRERFDPFGVRVSKDVVHGVTSLPSHRATPAQIAGFVRGHWGIDILWSDCTYV
;
A
#
# COMPACT_ATOMS: atom_id res chain seq x y z
N MET A 1 -12.78 5.20 -13.05
CA MET A 1 -12.58 6.27 -13.99
C MET A 1 -12.31 7.59 -13.30
N PHE A 2 -11.54 8.43 -13.91
CA PHE A 2 -11.16 9.68 -13.28
C PHE A 2 -12.06 10.79 -13.67
N GLU A 3 -12.48 11.52 -12.69
CA GLU A 3 -13.11 12.79 -12.91
C GLU A 3 -12.06 13.85 -12.86
N ARG A 4 -12.36 15.01 -13.41
CA ARG A 4 -11.55 16.16 -13.24
C ARG A 4 -11.31 16.41 -11.77
N GLY A 5 -10.06 16.45 -11.38
CA GLY A 5 -9.72 16.59 -9.98
C GLY A 5 -9.90 15.34 -9.16
N GLY A 6 -10.36 14.25 -9.77
CA GLY A 6 -10.50 12.99 -9.08
C GLY A 6 -9.21 12.21 -9.12
N ASP A 7 -8.74 11.81 -7.95
CA ASP A 7 -7.57 10.97 -7.84
C ASP A 7 -7.96 9.63 -7.25
N TYR A 8 -7.06 8.66 -7.32
CA TYR A 8 -7.36 7.33 -6.80
C TYR A 8 -6.19 6.76 -6.02
N ILE A 9 -6.52 5.88 -5.10
CA ILE A 9 -5.59 4.96 -4.48
C ILE A 9 -6.25 3.59 -4.60
N LEU A 10 -5.60 2.68 -5.30
CA LEU A 10 -6.15 1.36 -5.61
C LEU A 10 -5.29 0.28 -5.01
N GLN A 11 -5.94 -0.70 -4.40
CA GLN A 11 -5.28 -1.92 -4.00
C GLN A 11 -5.33 -2.90 -5.17
N VAL A 12 -4.17 -3.43 -5.56
CA VAL A 12 -4.06 -4.37 -6.67
C VAL A 12 -4.14 -5.78 -6.11
N LYS A 13 -5.09 -6.56 -6.61
CA LYS A 13 -5.35 -7.91 -6.10
C LYS A 13 -4.79 -8.98 -7.02
N ALA A 14 -4.83 -10.22 -6.53
CA ALA A 14 -4.21 -11.34 -7.21
C ALA A 14 -4.75 -11.60 -8.62
N ASN A 15 -5.99 -11.18 -8.90
CA ASN A 15 -6.55 -11.34 -10.23
C ASN A 15 -5.97 -10.35 -11.25
N GLN A 16 -5.11 -9.45 -10.82
CA GLN A 16 -4.41 -8.51 -11.70
C GLN A 16 -2.92 -8.84 -11.73
N LEU A 17 -2.60 -10.05 -12.12
CA LEU A 17 -1.24 -10.58 -12.03
C LEU A 17 -0.21 -9.76 -12.78
N GLU A 18 -0.56 -9.25 -13.95
CA GLU A 18 0.41 -8.49 -14.72
C GLU A 18 0.79 -7.19 -14.03
N VAL A 19 -0.18 -6.49 -13.49
CA VAL A 19 0.10 -5.26 -12.75
C VAL A 19 0.92 -5.57 -11.50
N LEU A 20 0.56 -6.63 -10.77
CA LEU A 20 1.34 -7.04 -9.60
C LEU A 20 2.78 -7.35 -9.96
N ARG A 21 2.99 -8.03 -11.08
CA ARG A 21 4.35 -8.38 -11.53
C ARG A 21 5.14 -7.12 -11.84
N GLN A 22 4.52 -6.14 -12.49
CA GLN A 22 5.18 -4.88 -12.80
C GLN A 22 5.53 -4.10 -11.55
N ILE A 23 4.63 -4.09 -10.57
CA ILE A 23 4.90 -3.43 -9.29
C ILE A 23 6.06 -4.11 -8.59
N ALA A 24 6.04 -5.44 -8.52
CA ALA A 24 7.10 -6.18 -7.86
C ALA A 24 8.47 -5.92 -8.48
N ALA A 25 8.49 -5.72 -9.80
CA ALA A 25 9.74 -5.49 -10.51
C ALA A 25 10.40 -4.16 -10.16
N VAL A 26 9.62 -3.17 -9.73
CA VAL A 26 10.16 -1.84 -9.40
C VAL A 26 10.27 -1.62 -7.90
N MET A 27 9.72 -2.51 -7.08
CA MET A 27 9.77 -2.36 -5.63
C MET A 27 11.13 -2.76 -5.06
N PRO A 28 11.66 -1.98 -4.11
CA PRO A 28 12.87 -2.38 -3.41
C PRO A 28 12.60 -3.55 -2.46
N PRO A 29 13.66 -4.19 -1.94
CA PRO A 29 13.49 -5.24 -0.94
C PRO A 29 12.70 -4.75 0.27
N ALA A 30 11.92 -5.65 0.87
CA ALA A 30 11.07 -5.30 1.99
C ALA A 30 11.86 -5.27 3.30
N VAL A 31 12.86 -4.40 3.35
CA VAL A 31 13.64 -4.16 4.56
C VAL A 31 13.05 -2.97 5.27
N VAL A 32 12.53 -3.18 6.47
CA VAL A 32 11.79 -2.16 7.20
C VAL A 32 12.62 -0.90 7.41
N ALA A 33 13.91 -1.04 7.61
CA ALA A 33 14.80 0.12 7.78
C ALA A 33 14.82 1.01 6.54
N GLY A 34 14.47 0.46 5.37
CA GLY A 34 14.41 1.23 4.13
C GLY A 34 13.02 1.69 3.76
N ALA A 35 12.04 1.47 4.61
CA ALA A 35 10.68 1.91 4.32
C ALA A 35 10.61 3.43 4.31
N ASP A 36 9.72 3.96 3.47
CA ASP A 36 9.55 5.40 3.39
C ASP A 36 8.84 5.95 4.62
N TRP A 37 8.05 5.11 5.27
CA TRP A 37 7.35 5.48 6.49
C TRP A 37 6.90 4.23 7.19
N SER A 38 6.85 4.25 8.51
CA SER A 38 6.27 3.15 9.26
C SER A 38 5.70 3.66 10.57
N GLU A 39 4.75 2.89 11.12
CA GLU A 39 4.14 3.19 12.40
C GLU A 39 3.92 1.89 13.16
N THR A 40 3.84 2.02 14.47
CA THR A 40 3.46 0.90 15.34
C THR A 40 2.30 1.32 16.21
N GLU A 41 1.46 0.36 16.54
CA GLU A 41 0.38 0.57 17.50
C GLU A 41 0.27 -0.64 18.40
N GLN A 42 -0.29 -0.43 19.59
CA GLN A 42 -0.56 -1.51 20.53
C GLN A 42 -2.05 -1.84 20.44
N ARG A 43 -2.36 -3.14 20.36
CA ARG A 43 -3.75 -3.58 20.30
C ARG A 43 -3.87 -4.92 20.99
N ASP A 44 -4.63 -4.96 22.08
CA ASP A 44 -4.89 -6.20 22.82
C ASP A 44 -3.60 -6.90 23.24
N GLY A 45 -2.59 -6.12 23.62
CA GLY A 45 -1.31 -6.65 24.07
C GLY A 45 -0.34 -6.94 22.94
N ASP A 46 -0.79 -6.95 21.72
CA ASP A 46 0.08 -7.18 20.56
C ASP A 46 0.55 -5.85 19.98
N THR A 47 1.65 -5.91 19.24
CA THR A 47 2.17 -4.77 18.50
C THR A 47 1.89 -4.98 17.03
N ILE A 48 1.31 -3.97 16.40
CA ILE A 48 1.08 -3.99 14.95
C ILE A 48 1.99 -2.94 14.32
N ARG A 49 2.79 -3.36 13.34
CA ARG A 49 3.69 -2.46 12.61
C ARG A 49 3.26 -2.42 11.15
N ARG A 50 3.12 -1.21 10.63
CA ARG A 50 2.83 -0.99 9.21
C ARG A 50 3.96 -0.21 8.61
N SER A 51 4.47 -0.72 7.48
CA SER A 51 5.57 -0.08 6.75
C SER A 51 5.15 0.10 5.31
N ILE A 52 5.54 1.22 4.70
CA ILE A 52 5.17 1.49 3.32
C ILE A 52 6.40 1.89 2.50
N TRP A 53 6.46 1.38 1.28
CA TRP A 53 7.43 1.74 0.26
C TRP A 53 6.67 2.32 -0.91
N VAL A 54 7.08 3.50 -1.39
CA VAL A 54 6.43 4.17 -2.51
C VAL A 54 7.50 4.50 -3.53
N VAL A 55 7.26 4.13 -4.78
CA VAL A 55 8.19 4.41 -5.87
C VAL A 55 7.43 4.93 -7.08
N ASP A 56 8.15 5.62 -7.96
CA ASP A 56 7.56 6.09 -9.21
C ASP A 56 7.14 4.92 -10.09
N ALA A 57 6.09 5.12 -10.85
CA ALA A 57 5.47 4.05 -11.63
C ALA A 57 5.96 4.05 -13.07
N ASP A 58 7.26 4.13 -13.27
CA ASP A 58 7.84 4.29 -14.60
C ASP A 58 7.53 3.13 -15.55
N ARG A 59 7.36 1.94 -15.00
CA ARG A 59 7.21 0.74 -15.81
C ARG A 59 5.94 -0.01 -15.50
N VAL A 60 4.99 0.65 -14.88
CA VAL A 60 3.73 0.02 -14.53
C VAL A 60 2.66 0.54 -15.50
N ASP A 61 2.03 -0.38 -16.19
CA ASP A 61 1.03 -0.07 -17.20
C ASP A 61 -0.35 -0.03 -16.54
N PHE A 62 -0.72 1.15 -16.07
CA PHE A 62 -1.99 1.36 -15.43
C PHE A 62 -2.43 2.80 -15.70
N PRO A 63 -3.72 3.05 -16.03
CA PRO A 63 -4.16 4.38 -16.43
C PRO A 63 -3.88 5.46 -15.39
N GLU A 64 -3.26 6.54 -15.82
CA GLU A 64 -3.01 7.73 -15.01
C GLU A 64 -2.19 7.47 -13.75
N VAL A 65 -1.47 6.35 -13.70
CA VAL A 65 -0.68 6.02 -12.52
C VAL A 65 0.49 6.98 -12.37
N SER A 66 0.72 7.44 -11.16
CA SER A 66 1.86 8.28 -10.83
C SER A 66 2.90 7.49 -10.02
N ARG A 67 2.43 6.73 -9.02
CA ARG A 67 3.31 5.97 -8.16
C ARG A 67 2.69 4.64 -7.80
N VAL A 68 3.53 3.70 -7.40
CA VAL A 68 3.07 2.42 -6.87
C VAL A 68 3.58 2.27 -5.44
N PHE A 69 2.90 1.44 -4.66
CA PHE A 69 3.28 1.26 -3.26
C PHE A 69 3.12 -0.18 -2.82
N ARG A 70 3.83 -0.52 -1.77
CA ARG A 70 3.69 -1.78 -1.05
C ARG A 70 3.57 -1.46 0.43
N ILE A 71 2.59 -2.06 1.10
CA ILE A 71 2.43 -1.93 2.54
C ILE A 71 2.57 -3.31 3.16
N LEU A 72 3.44 -3.39 4.16
CA LEU A 72 3.64 -4.59 4.95
C LEU A 72 3.02 -4.34 6.32
N ARG A 73 2.07 -5.17 6.71
CA ARG A 73 1.48 -5.14 8.03
C ARG A 73 1.90 -6.38 8.79
N GLU A 74 2.53 -6.18 9.93
CA GLU A 74 3.01 -7.26 10.77
C GLU A 74 2.38 -7.17 12.14
N ARG A 75 2.07 -8.32 12.72
CA ARG A 75 1.56 -8.37 14.09
C ARG A 75 2.51 -9.21 14.93
N PHE A 76 2.89 -8.68 16.09
CA PHE A 76 3.80 -9.33 17.02
C PHE A 76 3.06 -9.56 18.34
N ASP A 77 3.26 -10.73 18.93
CA ASP A 77 2.65 -11.04 20.22
C ASP A 77 3.38 -10.27 21.35
N PRO A 78 2.91 -10.37 22.61
CA PRO A 78 3.55 -9.64 23.71
C PRO A 78 5.02 -10.03 23.94
N PHE A 79 5.46 -11.16 23.40
CA PHE A 79 6.85 -11.60 23.54
C PHE A 79 7.71 -11.16 22.36
N GLY A 80 7.15 -10.40 21.41
CA GLY A 80 7.90 -9.91 20.26
C GLY A 80 8.00 -10.88 19.11
N VAL A 81 7.24 -11.97 19.12
CA VAL A 81 7.24 -12.94 18.05
C VAL A 81 6.21 -12.56 16.99
N ARG A 82 6.63 -12.54 15.73
CA ARG A 82 5.69 -12.20 14.65
C ARG A 82 4.72 -13.34 14.45
N VAL A 83 3.43 -13.04 14.59
CA VAL A 83 2.37 -14.02 14.48
C VAL A 83 1.57 -13.89 13.19
N SER A 84 1.67 -12.76 12.49
CA SER A 84 1.03 -12.63 11.19
C SER A 84 1.73 -11.59 10.34
N LYS A 85 1.54 -11.71 9.03
CA LYS A 85 2.10 -10.79 8.05
C LYS A 85 1.13 -10.70 6.87
N ASP A 86 0.78 -9.47 6.49
CA ASP A 86 -0.03 -9.21 5.32
C ASP A 86 0.69 -8.19 4.44
N VAL A 87 0.63 -8.40 3.13
CA VAL A 87 1.25 -7.50 2.16
C VAL A 87 0.18 -7.02 1.19
N VAL A 88 0.16 -5.71 0.97
CA VAL A 88 -0.73 -5.08 0.01
C VAL A 88 0.11 -4.32 -1.00
N HIS A 89 -0.21 -4.48 -2.27
CA HIS A 89 0.37 -3.68 -3.34
C HIS A 89 -0.70 -2.78 -3.91
N GLY A 90 -0.30 -1.61 -4.39
CA GLY A 90 -1.27 -0.70 -4.94
C GLY A 90 -0.67 0.31 -5.89
N VAL A 91 -1.55 1.06 -6.51
CA VAL A 91 -1.22 2.13 -7.45
C VAL A 91 -1.97 3.38 -7.06
N THR A 92 -1.41 4.53 -7.39
CA THR A 92 -2.07 5.80 -7.11
C THR A 92 -1.77 6.80 -8.21
N SER A 93 -2.76 7.63 -8.51
CA SER A 93 -2.59 8.76 -9.41
C SER A 93 -1.98 9.98 -8.72
N LEU A 94 -1.89 9.95 -7.38
CA LEU A 94 -1.41 11.09 -6.62
C LEU A 94 0.11 11.21 -6.70
N PRO A 95 0.63 12.34 -7.18
CA PRO A 95 2.08 12.56 -7.19
C PRO A 95 2.59 12.89 -5.79
N SER A 96 3.91 12.91 -5.64
CA SER A 96 4.55 13.04 -4.32
C SER A 96 4.15 14.34 -3.60
N HIS A 97 3.92 15.41 -4.35
CA HIS A 97 3.54 16.68 -3.72
C HIS A 97 2.08 16.71 -3.27
N ARG A 98 1.28 15.71 -3.63
CA ARG A 98 -0.14 15.65 -3.26
C ARG A 98 -0.43 14.63 -2.17
N ALA A 99 0.43 13.62 -2.00
CA ALA A 99 0.23 12.61 -0.97
C ALA A 99 1.57 12.05 -0.51
N THR A 100 1.81 12.12 0.79
CA THR A 100 3.01 11.54 1.38
C THR A 100 2.81 10.03 1.57
N PRO A 101 3.89 9.25 1.76
CA PRO A 101 3.73 7.84 2.09
C PRO A 101 2.86 7.62 3.32
N ALA A 102 2.98 8.46 4.34
CA ALA A 102 2.15 8.35 5.54
C ALA A 102 0.67 8.54 5.23
N GLN A 103 0.34 9.46 4.34
CA GLN A 103 -1.04 9.70 3.94
C GLN A 103 -1.61 8.53 3.15
N ILE A 104 -0.81 7.94 2.27
CA ILE A 104 -1.23 6.76 1.52
C ILE A 104 -1.48 5.60 2.50
N ALA A 105 -0.55 5.37 3.41
CA ALA A 105 -0.68 4.31 4.40
C ALA A 105 -1.92 4.50 5.28
N GLY A 106 -2.18 5.73 5.69
CA GLY A 106 -3.36 6.05 6.50
C GLY A 106 -4.65 5.79 5.76
N PHE A 107 -4.69 6.15 4.48
CA PHE A 107 -5.86 5.89 3.66
C PHE A 107 -6.13 4.40 3.52
N VAL A 108 -5.10 3.64 3.19
CA VAL A 108 -5.23 2.19 3.03
C VAL A 108 -5.60 1.52 4.35
N ARG A 109 -5.04 2.00 5.47
CA ARG A 109 -5.39 1.45 6.77
C ARG A 109 -6.88 1.57 7.06
N GLY A 110 -7.47 2.69 6.71
CA GLY A 110 -8.90 2.88 6.89
C GLY A 110 -9.76 1.96 6.05
N HIS A 111 -9.17 1.34 5.03
CA HIS A 111 -9.88 0.44 4.12
C HIS A 111 -9.36 -0.99 4.18
N TRP A 112 -8.44 -1.29 5.11
CA TRP A 112 -7.87 -2.63 5.21
C TRP A 112 -8.93 -3.60 5.70
N GLY A 113 -9.05 -4.70 5.01
CA GLY A 113 -10.06 -5.70 5.33
C GLY A 113 -11.39 -5.49 4.66
N ILE A 114 -11.56 -4.38 3.96
CA ILE A 114 -12.76 -4.16 3.18
C ILE A 114 -12.59 -4.88 1.86
N ASP A 115 -13.57 -5.72 1.55
CA ASP A 115 -13.55 -6.47 0.31
C ASP A 115 -14.20 -5.64 -0.78
N ILE A 116 -13.39 -5.00 -1.57
CA ILE A 116 -13.86 -4.17 -2.67
C ILE A 116 -13.85 -5.02 -3.92
N LEU A 117 -14.99 -5.63 -4.20
CA LEU A 117 -15.06 -6.65 -5.25
C LEU A 117 -15.06 -6.07 -6.65
N TRP A 118 -15.75 -4.97 -6.81
CA TRP A 118 -16.08 -4.51 -8.16
C TRP A 118 -14.92 -3.83 -8.87
N SER A 119 -14.06 -3.13 -8.17
CA SER A 119 -13.01 -2.41 -8.85
C SER A 119 -11.73 -2.30 -8.05
N ASP A 120 -11.78 -2.61 -6.78
CA ASP A 120 -10.65 -2.37 -5.89
C ASP A 120 -10.26 -0.89 -5.90
N CYS A 121 -11.23 -0.05 -6.17
CA CYS A 121 -10.99 1.35 -6.44
C CYS A 121 -11.63 2.20 -5.36
N THR A 122 -10.82 3.04 -4.72
CA THR A 122 -11.32 4.00 -3.76
C THR A 122 -10.78 5.35 -4.13
N TYR A 123 -11.67 6.31 -4.34
CA TYR A 123 -11.27 7.65 -4.73
C TYR A 123 -11.01 8.50 -3.50
N VAL A 124 -10.01 9.33 -3.63
CA VAL A 124 -9.59 10.23 -2.56
C VAL A 124 -10.26 11.58 -2.70
#